data_49c1b9b74ec9730983198486f6ae9259
#
_entry.id   49c1b9b74ec9730983198486f6ae9259
#
_cell.length_a   1.000
_cell.length_b   1.000
_cell.length_c   1.000
_cell.angle_alpha   90.00
_cell.angle_beta   90.00
_cell.angle_gamma   90.00
#
_symmetry.space_group_name_H-M   'P 1'
#
loop_
_entity.id
_entity.type
_entity.pdbx_description
1 polymer ?
#
loop_
_entity_poly.entity_id
_entity_poly.type
_entity_poly.pdbx_seq_one_letter_code
_entity_poly.pdbx_strand_id
1 'polypeptide(L)'
;MTPPAEQGAGPARVPLRERENTTLELTATGLAALAFVVVAAVALPVFRLEAAPISGPGSVGQYAAVAAAVAAALAFAAGRYALHTRSRPRMGGVLDVVDVAALALAHGIIALLGWTLAAAIMAEAFIGATVFALPVLAVSGAAAAVSAYIAFLSAVNMGPQLLAVVLATFLVGGVLASALTASDPEWWMQNLSTLGISDDLSARAFNITLVIAGFLVTVLARVATRELPTATAGGQRRVLGALVLVGVFLGCVGIFNVDTRFWIHTAVASGMVVAFGVLTIRLRAWVPGISRAFLPVGWAFLAIIVVLAAFFAAGYYSLTAVELVAGVLVFTWIILFQRNVGALDADTARGGAA
;
A
#
# COMPACT_ATOMS: atom_id res chain seq x y z
N MET A 1 11.45 -29.29 -64.72
CA MET A 1 11.14 -29.37 -63.30
C MET A 1 11.58 -28.05 -62.69
N THR A 2 10.65 -27.13 -62.51
CA THR A 2 10.87 -25.84 -61.87
C THR A 2 10.59 -26.00 -60.36
N PRO A 3 11.45 -25.52 -59.45
CA PRO A 3 11.20 -25.63 -58.02
C PRO A 3 10.03 -24.70 -57.58
N PRO A 4 9.25 -25.07 -56.55
CA PRO A 4 8.17 -24.25 -56.08
C PRO A 4 8.69 -22.98 -55.40
N ALA A 5 8.03 -21.84 -55.71
CA ALA A 5 8.31 -20.56 -55.10
C ALA A 5 8.07 -20.62 -53.57
N GLU A 6 9.09 -20.26 -52.80
CA GLU A 6 8.95 -19.97 -51.35
C GLU A 6 7.95 -18.83 -51.16
N GLN A 7 6.80 -19.19 -50.61
CA GLN A 7 5.84 -18.20 -50.11
C GLN A 7 6.47 -17.52 -48.89
N GLY A 8 6.94 -16.28 -49.07
CA GLY A 8 7.46 -15.45 -47.97
C GLY A 8 6.44 -15.33 -46.84
N ALA A 9 6.76 -15.85 -45.68
CA ALA A 9 6.03 -15.65 -44.47
C ALA A 9 5.99 -14.13 -44.16
N GLY A 10 4.82 -13.52 -44.33
CA GLY A 10 4.62 -12.13 -43.95
C GLY A 10 4.90 -11.93 -42.45
N PRO A 11 5.29 -10.72 -42.02
CA PRO A 11 5.65 -10.47 -40.64
C PRO A 11 4.51 -10.92 -39.70
N ALA A 12 4.84 -11.79 -38.74
CA ALA A 12 3.91 -12.31 -37.77
C ALA A 12 3.20 -11.13 -37.06
N ARG A 13 1.88 -11.07 -37.15
CA ARG A 13 1.09 -10.03 -36.45
C ARG A 13 1.20 -10.25 -34.95
N VAL A 14 1.90 -9.35 -34.25
CA VAL A 14 1.98 -9.34 -32.79
C VAL A 14 0.56 -9.25 -32.22
N PRO A 15 0.16 -10.12 -31.29
CA PRO A 15 -1.16 -10.09 -30.67
C PRO A 15 -1.48 -8.71 -30.09
N LEU A 16 -2.74 -8.26 -30.20
CA LEU A 16 -3.17 -6.93 -29.72
C LEU A 16 -2.80 -6.67 -28.26
N ARG A 17 -2.93 -7.68 -27.41
CA ARG A 17 -2.59 -7.61 -25.98
C ARG A 17 -1.10 -7.36 -25.72
N GLU A 18 -0.24 -7.90 -26.57
CA GLU A 18 1.22 -7.70 -26.49
C GLU A 18 1.61 -6.27 -26.93
N ARG A 19 0.93 -5.73 -27.93
CA ARG A 19 1.08 -4.32 -28.34
C ARG A 19 0.62 -3.33 -27.28
N GLU A 20 -0.48 -3.62 -26.58
CA GLU A 20 -1.00 -2.79 -25.49
C GLU A 20 -0.03 -2.75 -24.30
N ASN A 21 0.51 -3.90 -23.91
CA ASN A 21 1.50 -3.97 -22.84
C ASN A 21 2.77 -3.20 -23.20
N THR A 22 3.28 -3.37 -24.41
CA THR A 22 4.46 -2.62 -24.91
C THR A 22 4.23 -1.11 -24.88
N THR A 23 3.02 -0.64 -25.21
CA THR A 23 2.70 0.80 -25.18
C THR A 23 2.66 1.36 -23.75
N LEU A 24 2.12 0.61 -22.79
CA LEU A 24 2.10 1.01 -21.38
C LEU A 24 3.51 1.05 -20.78
N GLU A 25 4.34 0.08 -21.13
CA GLU A 25 5.72 0.00 -20.68
C GLU A 25 6.58 1.14 -21.25
N LEU A 26 6.40 1.47 -22.54
CA LEU A 26 7.05 2.64 -23.16
C LEU A 26 6.57 3.95 -22.52
N THR A 27 5.29 4.06 -22.15
CA THR A 27 4.76 5.22 -21.42
C THR A 27 5.38 5.32 -20.04
N ALA A 28 5.50 4.20 -19.31
CA ALA A 28 6.17 4.15 -18.00
C ALA A 28 7.63 4.62 -18.10
N THR A 29 8.35 4.14 -19.10
CA THR A 29 9.74 4.51 -19.37
C THR A 29 9.86 6.02 -19.73
N GLY A 30 8.96 6.52 -20.56
CA GLY A 30 8.91 7.95 -20.91
C GLY A 30 8.66 8.86 -19.71
N LEU A 31 7.71 8.48 -18.82
CA LEU A 31 7.45 9.21 -17.58
C LEU A 31 8.64 9.14 -16.61
N ALA A 32 9.30 7.98 -16.50
CA ALA A 32 10.52 7.85 -15.72
C ALA A 32 11.66 8.76 -16.22
N ALA A 33 11.88 8.77 -17.53
CA ALA A 33 12.88 9.65 -18.15
C ALA A 33 12.54 11.13 -17.93
N LEU A 34 11.27 11.51 -18.04
CA LEU A 34 10.81 12.88 -17.75
C LEU A 34 11.05 13.23 -16.29
N ALA A 35 10.70 12.34 -15.35
CA ALA A 35 10.93 12.54 -13.92
C ALA A 35 12.42 12.71 -13.62
N PHE A 36 13.29 11.89 -14.24
CA PHE A 36 14.74 12.04 -14.12
C PHE A 36 15.20 13.42 -14.53
N VAL A 37 14.85 13.85 -15.75
CA VAL A 37 15.30 15.13 -16.32
C VAL A 37 14.79 16.30 -15.48
N VAL A 38 13.52 16.32 -15.11
CA VAL A 38 12.91 17.39 -14.32
C VAL A 38 13.56 17.49 -12.94
N VAL A 39 13.72 16.38 -12.24
CA VAL A 39 14.30 16.38 -10.89
C VAL A 39 15.78 16.74 -10.92
N ALA A 40 16.56 16.25 -11.88
CA ALA A 40 17.94 16.62 -12.06
C ALA A 40 18.07 18.12 -12.41
N ALA A 41 17.20 18.67 -13.26
CA ALA A 41 17.19 20.08 -13.60
C ALA A 41 16.84 20.98 -12.39
N VAL A 42 15.87 20.57 -11.57
CA VAL A 42 15.50 21.29 -10.33
C VAL A 42 16.60 21.21 -9.27
N ALA A 43 17.37 20.13 -9.23
CA ALA A 43 18.51 20.01 -8.33
C ALA A 43 19.62 21.05 -8.63
N LEU A 44 19.74 21.54 -9.86
CA LEU A 44 20.74 22.57 -10.23
C LEU A 44 20.62 23.87 -9.40
N PRO A 45 19.47 24.56 -9.36
CA PRO A 45 19.30 25.76 -8.53
C PRO A 45 19.26 25.44 -7.03
N VAL A 46 18.80 24.23 -6.62
CA VAL A 46 18.72 23.85 -5.21
C VAL A 46 20.12 23.67 -4.62
N PHE A 47 20.98 22.92 -5.27
CA PHE A 47 22.32 22.60 -4.77
C PHE A 47 23.42 23.51 -5.36
N ARG A 48 23.11 24.32 -6.37
CA ARG A 48 24.06 25.29 -7.00
C ARG A 48 25.36 24.65 -7.47
N LEU A 49 25.32 23.39 -7.86
CA LEU A 49 26.49 22.56 -8.21
C LEU A 49 27.48 22.38 -7.05
N GLU A 50 27.06 22.56 -5.83
CA GLU A 50 27.86 22.28 -4.63
C GLU A 50 27.70 20.84 -4.17
N ALA A 51 28.66 20.36 -3.38
CA ALA A 51 28.55 19.07 -2.71
C ALA A 51 27.59 19.17 -1.54
N ALA A 52 26.82 18.07 -1.29
CA ALA A 52 25.85 18.04 -0.21
C ALA A 52 25.98 16.75 0.61
N PRO A 53 25.54 16.73 1.89
CA PRO A 53 25.55 15.55 2.71
C PRO A 53 24.59 14.47 2.17
N ILE A 54 24.83 13.22 2.54
CA ILE A 54 24.00 12.08 2.09
C ILE A 54 22.62 12.12 2.74
N SER A 55 22.54 12.37 4.07
CA SER A 55 21.28 12.41 4.83
C SER A 55 21.21 13.62 5.75
N GLY A 56 20.03 13.89 6.31
CA GLY A 56 19.77 15.03 7.18
C GLY A 56 19.18 16.24 6.44
N PRO A 57 18.99 17.37 7.13
CA PRO A 57 18.46 18.61 6.54
C PRO A 57 19.35 19.14 5.41
N GLY A 58 18.74 19.49 4.27
CA GLY A 58 19.46 20.01 3.10
C GLY A 58 20.28 18.95 2.34
N SER A 59 20.12 17.67 2.64
CA SER A 59 20.83 16.57 2.01
C SER A 59 20.28 16.16 0.65
N VAL A 60 21.10 15.43 -0.09
CA VAL A 60 20.69 14.76 -1.34
C VAL A 60 19.57 13.74 -1.06
N GLY A 61 19.65 12.99 0.03
CA GLY A 61 18.67 12.02 0.43
C GLY A 61 17.30 12.65 0.72
N GLN A 62 17.26 13.77 1.43
CA GLN A 62 16.02 14.50 1.69
C GLN A 62 15.39 15.00 0.38
N TYR A 63 16.18 15.62 -0.48
CA TYR A 63 15.71 16.12 -1.78
C TYR A 63 15.21 14.97 -2.66
N ALA A 64 16.01 13.91 -2.81
CA ALA A 64 15.65 12.74 -3.61
C ALA A 64 14.37 12.05 -3.10
N ALA A 65 14.21 11.91 -1.79
CA ALA A 65 13.03 11.31 -1.18
C ALA A 65 11.75 12.12 -1.46
N VAL A 66 11.79 13.43 -1.31
CA VAL A 66 10.65 14.32 -1.60
C VAL A 66 10.33 14.31 -3.10
N ALA A 67 11.35 14.43 -3.96
CA ALA A 67 11.17 14.41 -5.40
C ALA A 67 10.60 13.05 -5.89
N ALA A 68 11.11 11.94 -5.36
CA ALA A 68 10.61 10.59 -5.64
C ALA A 68 9.16 10.41 -5.18
N ALA A 69 8.78 10.98 -4.03
CA ALA A 69 7.40 10.93 -3.53
C ALA A 69 6.43 11.64 -4.48
N VAL A 70 6.79 12.85 -4.91
CA VAL A 70 5.97 13.62 -5.85
C VAL A 70 5.88 12.90 -7.20
N ALA A 71 7.02 12.40 -7.71
CA ALA A 71 7.07 11.66 -8.97
C ALA A 71 6.23 10.38 -8.93
N ALA A 72 6.30 9.61 -7.84
CA ALA A 72 5.50 8.40 -7.65
C ALA A 72 4.00 8.71 -7.61
N ALA A 73 3.57 9.71 -6.84
CA ALA A 73 2.16 10.09 -6.73
C ALA A 73 1.58 10.55 -8.08
N LEU A 74 2.31 11.40 -8.81
CA LEU A 74 1.89 11.88 -10.13
C LEU A 74 1.88 10.76 -11.17
N ALA A 75 2.89 9.88 -11.18
CA ALA A 75 2.97 8.75 -12.10
C ALA A 75 1.85 7.73 -11.86
N PHE A 76 1.50 7.47 -10.58
CA PHE A 76 0.35 6.63 -10.24
C PHE A 76 -0.96 7.22 -10.79
N ALA A 77 -1.20 8.50 -10.53
CA ALA A 77 -2.39 9.19 -11.03
C ALA A 77 -2.44 9.18 -12.57
N ALA A 78 -1.31 9.41 -13.24
CA ALA A 78 -1.20 9.33 -14.70
C ALA A 78 -1.51 7.92 -15.25
N GLY A 79 -1.04 6.86 -14.57
CA GLY A 79 -1.34 5.47 -14.94
C GLY A 79 -2.83 5.15 -14.83
N ARG A 80 -3.49 5.60 -13.77
CA ARG A 80 -4.95 5.46 -13.60
C ARG A 80 -5.72 6.25 -14.65
N TYR A 81 -5.27 7.46 -14.96
CA TYR A 81 -5.87 8.27 -16.04
C TYR A 81 -5.70 7.62 -17.41
N ALA A 82 -4.53 7.05 -17.71
CA ALA A 82 -4.26 6.36 -18.98
C ALA A 82 -5.19 5.13 -19.17
N LEU A 83 -5.47 4.39 -18.11
CA LEU A 83 -6.46 3.30 -18.16
C LEU A 83 -7.89 3.83 -18.36
N HIS A 84 -8.25 4.91 -17.69
CA HIS A 84 -9.57 5.50 -17.79
C HIS A 84 -9.89 5.98 -19.21
N THR A 85 -8.94 6.59 -19.91
CA THR A 85 -9.14 7.06 -21.29
C THR A 85 -9.22 5.92 -22.31
N ARG A 86 -8.67 4.75 -22.00
CA ARG A 86 -8.71 3.56 -22.90
C ARG A 86 -9.94 2.69 -22.70
N SER A 87 -10.45 2.60 -21.48
CA SER A 87 -11.65 1.85 -21.14
C SER A 87 -12.83 2.80 -21.14
N ARG A 88 -13.89 2.55 -21.95
CA ARG A 88 -15.10 3.41 -21.97
C ARG A 88 -15.61 3.63 -20.53
N PRO A 89 -15.85 4.87 -20.11
CA PRO A 89 -15.92 5.22 -18.70
C PRO A 89 -17.21 4.73 -18.03
N ARG A 90 -17.07 3.84 -17.04
CA ARG A 90 -18.03 3.69 -15.95
C ARG A 90 -17.49 4.28 -14.63
N MET A 91 -16.37 4.99 -14.71
CA MET A 91 -15.77 5.66 -13.55
C MET A 91 -16.00 7.16 -13.68
N GLY A 92 -16.75 7.72 -12.78
CA GLY A 92 -17.07 9.17 -12.74
C GLY A 92 -17.63 9.59 -11.38
N GLY A 93 -17.52 8.73 -10.37
CA GLY A 93 -17.94 9.06 -9.02
C GLY A 93 -16.85 9.72 -8.19
N VAL A 94 -17.24 10.55 -7.23
CA VAL A 94 -16.33 11.14 -6.23
C VAL A 94 -15.48 10.07 -5.55
N LEU A 95 -16.04 8.88 -5.30
CA LEU A 95 -15.34 7.76 -4.66
C LEU A 95 -14.16 7.26 -5.49
N ASP A 96 -14.25 7.22 -6.82
CA ASP A 96 -13.16 6.78 -7.68
C ASP A 96 -11.98 7.76 -7.64
N VAL A 97 -12.28 9.06 -7.55
CA VAL A 97 -11.24 10.11 -7.39
C VAL A 97 -10.57 9.98 -6.04
N VAL A 98 -11.34 9.76 -4.98
CA VAL A 98 -10.79 9.55 -3.62
C VAL A 98 -9.90 8.30 -3.57
N ASP A 99 -10.30 7.21 -4.23
CA ASP A 99 -9.49 5.99 -4.31
C ASP A 99 -8.15 6.22 -5.01
N VAL A 100 -8.18 6.92 -6.16
CA VAL A 100 -6.96 7.26 -6.89
C VAL A 100 -6.07 8.18 -6.07
N ALA A 101 -6.62 9.17 -5.39
CA ALA A 101 -5.88 10.09 -4.55
C ALA A 101 -5.22 9.37 -3.35
N ALA A 102 -5.96 8.50 -2.66
CA ALA A 102 -5.43 7.73 -1.54
C ALA A 102 -4.28 6.79 -1.97
N LEU A 103 -4.46 6.11 -3.11
CA LEU A 103 -3.43 5.21 -3.65
C LEU A 103 -2.21 5.98 -4.16
N ALA A 104 -2.40 7.12 -4.82
CA ALA A 104 -1.31 7.97 -5.26
C ALA A 104 -0.49 8.49 -4.07
N LEU A 105 -1.19 8.94 -3.01
CA LEU A 105 -0.55 9.39 -1.78
C LEU A 105 0.21 8.24 -1.09
N ALA A 106 -0.37 7.05 -1.04
CA ALA A 106 0.31 5.88 -0.46
C ALA A 106 1.62 5.55 -1.22
N HIS A 107 1.62 5.57 -2.56
CA HIS A 107 2.83 5.36 -3.35
C HIS A 107 3.86 6.47 -3.13
N GLY A 108 3.42 7.72 -3.03
CA GLY A 108 4.29 8.84 -2.67
C GLY A 108 4.96 8.66 -1.31
N ILE A 109 4.18 8.29 -0.28
CA ILE A 109 4.72 8.07 1.07
C ILE A 109 5.67 6.86 1.11
N ILE A 110 5.33 5.75 0.44
CA ILE A 110 6.23 4.60 0.31
C ILE A 110 7.57 5.02 -0.31
N ALA A 111 7.55 5.81 -1.38
CA ALA A 111 8.75 6.32 -2.02
C ALA A 111 9.54 7.26 -1.08
N LEU A 112 8.84 8.18 -0.39
CA LEU A 112 9.44 9.08 0.60
C LEU A 112 10.20 8.31 1.68
N LEU A 113 9.52 7.37 2.33
CA LEU A 113 10.08 6.59 3.42
C LEU A 113 11.22 5.68 2.93
N GLY A 114 11.04 5.02 1.79
CA GLY A 114 12.03 4.14 1.19
C GLY A 114 13.33 4.86 0.87
N TRP A 115 13.27 6.02 0.21
CA TRP A 115 14.46 6.80 -0.12
C TRP A 115 15.08 7.51 1.08
N THR A 116 14.28 7.94 2.07
CA THR A 116 14.80 8.46 3.34
C THR A 116 15.58 7.38 4.09
N LEU A 117 15.04 6.16 4.18
CA LEU A 117 15.72 5.04 4.80
C LEU A 117 17.01 4.65 4.03
N ALA A 118 16.95 4.60 2.70
CA ALA A 118 18.12 4.32 1.88
C ALA A 118 19.23 5.35 2.10
N ALA A 119 18.89 6.64 2.17
CA ALA A 119 19.86 7.71 2.46
C ALA A 119 20.44 7.60 3.87
N ALA A 120 19.64 7.23 4.87
CA ALA A 120 20.13 7.00 6.23
C ALA A 120 21.13 5.83 6.30
N ILE A 121 20.81 4.69 5.65
CA ILE A 121 21.72 3.54 5.56
C ILE A 121 23.02 3.91 4.83
N MET A 122 22.91 4.68 3.74
CA MET A 122 24.11 5.15 3.01
C MET A 122 24.98 6.06 3.88
N ALA A 123 24.39 6.95 4.66
CA ALA A 123 25.13 7.84 5.54
C ALA A 123 25.91 7.09 6.63
N GLU A 124 25.35 6.02 7.19
CA GLU A 124 26.03 5.14 8.13
C GLU A 124 27.17 4.31 7.47
N ALA A 125 26.97 3.94 6.19
CA ALA A 125 27.97 3.19 5.44
C ALA A 125 29.13 4.08 4.95
N PHE A 126 28.89 5.36 4.65
CA PHE A 126 29.84 6.32 4.10
C PHE A 126 30.07 7.49 5.07
N ILE A 127 30.63 7.21 6.23
CA ILE A 127 30.83 8.18 7.32
C ILE A 127 31.63 9.39 6.84
N GLY A 128 31.04 10.58 6.97
CA GLY A 128 31.69 11.86 6.60
C GLY A 128 31.79 12.12 5.10
N ALA A 129 31.26 11.24 4.25
CA ALA A 129 31.25 11.46 2.81
C ALA A 129 30.23 12.51 2.38
N THR A 130 30.59 13.29 1.36
CA THR A 130 29.69 14.21 0.69
C THR A 130 29.45 13.75 -0.75
N VAL A 131 28.27 14.02 -1.26
CA VAL A 131 27.90 13.74 -2.66
C VAL A 131 28.26 14.95 -3.52
N PHE A 132 29.12 14.76 -4.52
CA PHE A 132 29.53 15.83 -5.43
C PHE A 132 28.42 16.20 -6.42
N ALA A 133 28.55 17.37 -7.07
CA ALA A 133 27.52 17.99 -7.89
C ALA A 133 26.87 17.07 -8.94
N LEU A 134 27.65 16.40 -9.79
CA LEU A 134 27.09 15.50 -10.82
C LEU A 134 26.38 14.28 -10.24
N PRO A 135 26.96 13.54 -9.27
CA PRO A 135 26.24 12.50 -8.52
C PRO A 135 24.95 12.98 -7.84
N VAL A 136 24.88 14.23 -7.32
CA VAL A 136 23.64 14.80 -6.75
C VAL A 136 22.51 14.77 -7.79
N LEU A 137 22.78 15.26 -9.00
CA LEU A 137 21.80 15.30 -10.10
C LEU A 137 21.38 13.89 -10.51
N ALA A 138 22.37 13.01 -10.70
CA ALA A 138 22.14 11.65 -11.18
C ALA A 138 21.35 10.81 -10.18
N VAL A 139 21.73 10.82 -8.89
CA VAL A 139 21.05 10.02 -7.85
C VAL A 139 19.65 10.52 -7.60
N SER A 140 19.45 11.84 -7.50
CA SER A 140 18.13 12.43 -7.30
C SER A 140 17.20 12.16 -8.48
N GLY A 141 17.70 12.32 -9.71
CA GLY A 141 16.96 12.00 -10.93
C GLY A 141 16.61 10.52 -11.01
N ALA A 142 17.56 9.63 -10.69
CA ALA A 142 17.33 8.18 -10.69
C ALA A 142 16.30 7.75 -9.65
N ALA A 143 16.34 8.32 -8.44
CA ALA A 143 15.34 8.04 -7.40
C ALA A 143 13.92 8.39 -7.86
N ALA A 144 13.74 9.56 -8.46
CA ALA A 144 12.46 9.98 -9.02
C ALA A 144 12.01 9.11 -10.20
N ALA A 145 12.93 8.77 -11.11
CA ALA A 145 12.64 7.93 -12.27
C ALA A 145 12.17 6.52 -11.88
N VAL A 146 12.90 5.86 -10.99
CA VAL A 146 12.57 4.51 -10.51
C VAL A 146 11.21 4.52 -9.79
N SER A 147 10.98 5.53 -8.94
CA SER A 147 9.71 5.67 -8.20
C SER A 147 8.53 5.94 -9.13
N ALA A 148 8.69 6.80 -10.14
CA ALA A 148 7.67 7.07 -11.15
C ALA A 148 7.36 5.81 -11.99
N TYR A 149 8.38 5.10 -12.43
CA TYR A 149 8.23 3.86 -13.21
C TYR A 149 7.44 2.81 -12.45
N ILE A 150 7.86 2.50 -11.21
CA ILE A 150 7.20 1.50 -10.36
C ILE A 150 5.76 1.91 -10.05
N ALA A 151 5.51 3.18 -9.71
CA ALA A 151 4.18 3.67 -9.38
C ALA A 151 3.23 3.65 -10.59
N PHE A 152 3.71 4.01 -11.78
CA PHE A 152 2.91 3.90 -13.01
C PHE A 152 2.56 2.44 -13.33
N LEU A 153 3.53 1.53 -13.29
CA LEU A 153 3.28 0.10 -13.52
C LEU A 153 2.34 -0.49 -12.45
N SER A 154 2.49 -0.07 -11.20
CA SER A 154 1.55 -0.44 -10.13
C SER A 154 0.13 0.04 -10.47
N ALA A 155 -0.04 1.27 -10.92
CA ALA A 155 -1.33 1.85 -11.27
C ALA A 155 -2.04 1.10 -12.40
N VAL A 156 -1.32 0.73 -13.47
CA VAL A 156 -1.89 0.05 -14.64
C VAL A 156 -2.14 -1.43 -14.41
N ASN A 157 -1.42 -2.06 -13.47
CA ASN A 157 -1.58 -3.46 -13.11
C ASN A 157 -2.31 -3.67 -11.77
N MET A 158 -2.95 -2.62 -11.23
CA MET A 158 -3.56 -2.67 -9.90
C MET A 158 -4.71 -3.68 -9.85
N GLY A 159 -4.46 -4.77 -9.14
CA GLY A 159 -5.44 -5.78 -8.78
C GLY A 159 -5.54 -5.94 -7.27
N PRO A 160 -6.48 -6.78 -6.76
CA PRO A 160 -6.67 -6.96 -5.31
C PRO A 160 -5.40 -7.38 -4.57
N GLN A 161 -4.59 -8.24 -5.19
CA GLN A 161 -3.35 -8.76 -4.61
C GLN A 161 -2.28 -7.67 -4.49
N LEU A 162 -2.07 -6.87 -5.55
CA LEU A 162 -1.11 -5.77 -5.52
C LEU A 162 -1.54 -4.68 -4.54
N LEU A 163 -2.84 -4.39 -4.49
CA LEU A 163 -3.42 -3.44 -3.53
C LEU A 163 -3.16 -3.88 -2.08
N ALA A 164 -3.29 -5.18 -1.78
CA ALA A 164 -2.98 -5.71 -0.45
C ALA A 164 -1.48 -5.59 -0.11
N VAL A 165 -0.59 -5.79 -1.09
CA VAL A 165 0.86 -5.58 -0.92
C VAL A 165 1.17 -4.09 -0.68
N VAL A 166 0.58 -3.18 -1.44
CA VAL A 166 0.74 -1.73 -1.25
C VAL A 166 0.27 -1.32 0.14
N LEU A 167 -0.90 -1.81 0.58
CA LEU A 167 -1.41 -1.55 1.93
C LEU A 167 -0.45 -2.05 3.02
N ALA A 168 0.04 -3.28 2.91
CA ALA A 168 0.97 -3.84 3.87
C ALA A 168 2.29 -3.06 3.93
N THR A 169 2.88 -2.75 2.77
CA THR A 169 4.12 -1.97 2.68
C THR A 169 3.95 -0.57 3.25
N PHE A 170 2.83 0.08 2.93
CA PHE A 170 2.50 1.40 3.44
C PHE A 170 2.35 1.42 4.97
N LEU A 171 1.57 0.47 5.50
CA LEU A 171 1.30 0.40 6.95
C LEU A 171 2.58 0.08 7.74
N VAL A 172 3.33 -0.94 7.31
CA VAL A 172 4.59 -1.31 7.97
C VAL A 172 5.61 -0.17 7.88
N GLY A 173 5.79 0.42 6.70
CA GLY A 173 6.70 1.56 6.52
C GLY A 173 6.32 2.77 7.38
N GLY A 174 5.04 3.11 7.45
CA GLY A 174 4.55 4.23 8.24
C GLY A 174 4.71 4.02 9.75
N VAL A 175 4.38 2.82 10.24
CA VAL A 175 4.57 2.48 11.67
C VAL A 175 6.05 2.45 12.04
N LEU A 176 6.91 1.87 11.19
CA LEU A 176 8.37 1.88 11.41
C LEU A 176 8.93 3.30 11.40
N ALA A 177 8.51 4.14 10.46
CA ALA A 177 8.94 5.54 10.41
C ALA A 177 8.55 6.28 11.70
N SER A 178 7.33 6.09 12.18
CA SER A 178 6.87 6.64 13.44
C SER A 178 7.70 6.12 14.63
N ALA A 179 7.88 4.81 14.73
CA ALA A 179 8.63 4.19 15.83
C ALA A 179 10.10 4.65 15.88
N LEU A 180 10.76 4.80 14.72
CA LEU A 180 12.15 5.25 14.61
C LEU A 180 12.34 6.75 14.88
N THR A 181 11.28 7.54 14.77
CA THR A 181 11.31 8.99 15.02
C THR A 181 10.60 9.38 16.31
N ALA A 182 10.19 8.42 17.12
CA ALA A 182 9.53 8.66 18.41
C ALA A 182 10.47 9.41 19.36
N SER A 183 9.96 10.49 19.96
CA SER A 183 10.71 11.29 20.94
C SER A 183 10.81 10.58 22.29
N ASP A 184 9.85 9.73 22.64
CA ASP A 184 9.87 8.87 23.81
C ASP A 184 10.46 7.51 23.43
N PRO A 185 11.65 7.11 23.91
CA PRO A 185 12.23 5.81 23.59
C PRO A 185 11.51 4.63 24.28
N GLU A 186 10.64 4.90 25.25
CA GLU A 186 9.90 3.89 26.00
C GLU A 186 8.43 3.74 25.57
N TRP A 187 8.03 4.38 24.44
CA TRP A 187 6.67 4.32 23.88
C TRP A 187 6.08 2.89 23.81
N TRP A 188 6.92 1.91 23.54
CA TRP A 188 6.53 0.50 23.41
C TRP A 188 6.08 -0.17 24.72
N MET A 189 6.36 0.43 25.88
CA MET A 189 5.96 -0.11 27.17
C MET A 189 4.46 0.03 27.43
N GLN A 190 3.79 0.93 26.77
CA GLN A 190 2.36 1.22 26.97
C GLN A 190 1.50 0.55 25.88
N ASN A 191 1.35 1.19 24.75
CA ASN A 191 0.57 0.74 23.60
C ASN A 191 1.11 1.36 22.30
N LEU A 192 0.77 0.77 21.15
CA LEU A 192 1.23 1.25 19.85
C LEU A 192 0.72 2.67 19.56
N SER A 193 -0.48 2.99 20.04
CA SER A 193 -1.11 4.31 19.85
C SER A 193 -0.42 5.44 20.62
N THR A 194 0.48 5.13 21.56
CA THR A 194 1.38 6.11 22.21
C THR A 194 2.22 6.85 21.17
N LEU A 195 2.58 6.20 20.06
CA LEU A 195 3.26 6.85 18.95
C LEU A 195 2.47 8.04 18.37
N GLY A 196 1.16 8.06 18.51
CA GLY A 196 0.29 9.11 18.00
C GLY A 196 -0.05 10.25 18.99
N ILE A 197 0.53 10.25 20.21
CA ILE A 197 0.15 11.19 21.27
C ILE A 197 0.85 12.55 21.15
N SER A 198 2.16 12.55 20.85
CA SER A 198 2.99 13.75 20.78
C SER A 198 2.63 14.67 19.61
N ASP A 199 3.11 15.93 19.65
CA ASP A 199 2.96 16.87 18.54
C ASP A 199 4.14 16.82 17.54
N ASP A 200 4.94 15.77 17.61
CA ASP A 200 6.15 15.59 16.82
C ASP A 200 5.91 14.92 15.44
N LEU A 201 6.99 14.66 14.73
CA LEU A 201 6.95 14.00 13.42
C LEU A 201 6.46 12.55 13.55
N SER A 202 6.81 11.85 14.63
CA SER A 202 6.38 10.49 14.93
C SER A 202 4.86 10.38 14.97
N ALA A 203 4.22 11.24 15.76
CA ALA A 203 2.76 11.24 15.91
C ALA A 203 2.04 11.57 14.63
N ARG A 204 2.54 12.54 13.86
CA ARG A 204 1.97 12.86 12.54
C ARG A 204 2.11 11.69 11.57
N ALA A 205 3.28 11.05 11.52
CA ALA A 205 3.52 9.89 10.67
C ALA A 205 2.58 8.73 11.04
N PHE A 206 2.45 8.42 12.34
CA PHE A 206 1.56 7.37 12.84
C PHE A 206 0.11 7.63 12.47
N ASN A 207 -0.42 8.78 12.86
CA ASN A 207 -1.82 9.12 12.69
C ASN A 207 -2.22 9.20 11.21
N ILE A 208 -1.40 9.85 10.36
CA ILE A 208 -1.63 9.91 8.91
C ILE A 208 -1.58 8.51 8.30
N THR A 209 -0.65 7.66 8.73
CA THR A 209 -0.53 6.28 8.27
C THR A 209 -1.82 5.50 8.55
N LEU A 210 -2.35 5.58 9.76
CA LEU A 210 -3.59 4.86 10.11
C LEU A 210 -4.80 5.39 9.34
N VAL A 211 -4.93 6.70 9.16
CA VAL A 211 -6.02 7.29 8.37
C VAL A 211 -5.98 6.81 6.92
N ILE A 212 -4.82 6.91 6.27
CA ILE A 212 -4.67 6.48 4.87
C ILE A 212 -4.82 4.95 4.75
N ALA A 213 -4.26 4.17 5.68
CA ALA A 213 -4.45 2.71 5.71
C ALA A 213 -5.93 2.34 5.84
N GLY A 214 -6.70 3.06 6.66
CA GLY A 214 -8.15 2.89 6.77
C GLY A 214 -8.88 3.11 5.44
N PHE A 215 -8.51 4.14 4.68
CA PHE A 215 -9.00 4.35 3.31
C PHE A 215 -8.60 3.20 2.39
N LEU A 216 -7.34 2.76 2.41
CA LEU A 216 -6.85 1.67 1.57
C LEU A 216 -7.57 0.34 1.87
N VAL A 217 -7.85 0.03 3.14
CA VAL A 217 -8.67 -1.12 3.53
C VAL A 217 -10.08 -1.01 2.95
N THR A 218 -10.68 0.18 2.95
CA THR A 218 -12.00 0.43 2.39
C THR A 218 -12.00 0.27 0.85
N VAL A 219 -10.96 0.75 0.18
CA VAL A 219 -10.76 0.52 -1.27
C VAL A 219 -10.63 -0.98 -1.55
N LEU A 220 -9.78 -1.66 -0.79
CA LEU A 220 -9.54 -3.09 -0.88
C LEU A 220 -10.85 -3.88 -0.68
N ALA A 221 -11.65 -3.52 0.32
CA ALA A 221 -12.94 -4.14 0.59
C ALA A 221 -13.88 -4.05 -0.62
N ARG A 222 -13.97 -2.88 -1.26
CA ARG A 222 -14.80 -2.69 -2.46
C ARG A 222 -14.30 -3.49 -3.65
N VAL A 223 -12.99 -3.49 -3.90
CA VAL A 223 -12.40 -4.25 -5.01
C VAL A 223 -12.58 -5.74 -4.81
N ALA A 224 -12.31 -6.24 -3.59
CA ALA A 224 -12.41 -7.64 -3.23
C ALA A 224 -13.83 -8.22 -3.30
N THR A 225 -14.82 -7.38 -3.07
CA THR A 225 -16.21 -7.85 -2.98
C THR A 225 -17.05 -7.52 -4.20
N ARG A 226 -16.49 -6.86 -5.23
CA ARG A 226 -17.24 -6.49 -6.46
C ARG A 226 -17.91 -7.69 -7.10
N GLU A 227 -17.17 -8.76 -7.25
CA GLU A 227 -17.61 -10.01 -7.90
C GLU A 227 -17.28 -11.17 -6.97
N LEU A 228 -17.85 -11.18 -5.76
CA LEU A 228 -17.61 -12.26 -4.80
C LEU A 228 -18.42 -13.50 -5.23
N PRO A 229 -17.79 -14.51 -5.85
CA PRO A 229 -18.51 -15.68 -6.34
C PRO A 229 -19.09 -16.47 -5.17
N THR A 230 -20.18 -17.18 -5.42
CA THR A 230 -20.87 -18.02 -4.46
C THR A 230 -21.41 -17.31 -3.20
N ALA A 231 -21.38 -15.99 -3.13
CA ALA A 231 -21.96 -15.26 -2.01
C ALA A 231 -23.49 -15.44 -1.95
N THR A 232 -24.00 -15.62 -0.72
CA THR A 232 -25.46 -15.67 -0.49
C THR A 232 -26.11 -14.30 -0.76
N ALA A 233 -27.43 -14.29 -0.94
CA ALA A 233 -28.19 -13.04 -1.05
C ALA A 233 -27.89 -12.14 0.17
N GLY A 234 -27.24 -10.99 -0.06
CA GLY A 234 -26.75 -10.10 0.99
C GLY A 234 -25.42 -10.49 1.64
N GLY A 235 -24.86 -11.68 1.36
CA GLY A 235 -23.53 -12.10 1.89
C GLY A 235 -22.43 -11.16 1.44
N GLN A 236 -22.40 -10.80 0.16
CA GLN A 236 -21.47 -9.81 -0.40
C GLN A 236 -21.50 -8.47 0.35
N ARG A 237 -22.71 -7.93 0.61
CA ARG A 237 -22.86 -6.67 1.36
C ARG A 237 -22.37 -6.76 2.79
N ARG A 238 -22.56 -7.92 3.45
CA ARG A 238 -22.11 -8.16 4.82
C ARG A 238 -20.60 -8.27 4.91
N VAL A 239 -19.96 -8.97 3.97
CA VAL A 239 -18.49 -9.01 3.86
C VAL A 239 -17.93 -7.62 3.60
N LEU A 240 -18.48 -6.90 2.60
CA LEU A 240 -18.11 -5.51 2.33
C LEU A 240 -18.26 -4.63 3.58
N GLY A 241 -19.41 -4.68 4.23
CA GLY A 241 -19.68 -3.87 5.42
C GLY A 241 -18.71 -4.16 6.57
N ALA A 242 -18.39 -5.43 6.83
CA ALA A 242 -17.44 -5.80 7.88
C ALA A 242 -16.03 -5.30 7.57
N LEU A 243 -15.54 -5.45 6.33
CA LEU A 243 -14.23 -4.94 5.92
C LEU A 243 -14.17 -3.41 5.93
N VAL A 244 -15.24 -2.74 5.47
CA VAL A 244 -15.34 -1.26 5.53
C VAL A 244 -15.32 -0.78 6.98
N LEU A 245 -16.01 -1.47 7.90
CA LEU A 245 -15.96 -1.13 9.33
C LEU A 245 -14.54 -1.26 9.89
N VAL A 246 -13.80 -2.32 9.52
CA VAL A 246 -12.39 -2.45 9.90
C VAL A 246 -11.58 -1.25 9.40
N GLY A 247 -11.74 -0.86 8.13
CA GLY A 247 -11.04 0.29 7.55
C GLY A 247 -11.42 1.62 8.22
N VAL A 248 -12.71 1.87 8.43
CA VAL A 248 -13.20 3.07 9.09
C VAL A 248 -12.69 3.16 10.53
N PHE A 249 -12.76 2.08 11.28
CA PHE A 249 -12.26 2.04 12.66
C PHE A 249 -10.74 2.25 12.71
N LEU A 250 -9.98 1.64 11.79
CA LEU A 250 -8.55 1.89 11.69
C LEU A 250 -8.23 3.38 11.45
N GLY A 251 -8.93 4.01 10.52
CA GLY A 251 -8.79 5.45 10.29
C GLY A 251 -9.20 6.29 11.50
N CYS A 252 -10.25 5.90 12.21
CA CYS A 252 -10.69 6.57 13.44
C CYS A 252 -9.66 6.44 14.58
N VAL A 253 -8.94 5.32 14.69
CA VAL A 253 -7.81 5.17 15.64
C VAL A 253 -6.76 6.24 15.39
N GLY A 254 -6.45 6.56 14.12
CA GLY A 254 -5.51 7.64 13.77
C GLY A 254 -6.07 9.07 13.95
N ILE A 255 -7.39 9.23 13.98
CA ILE A 255 -8.02 10.56 14.18
C ILE A 255 -8.23 10.86 15.67
N PHE A 256 -8.68 9.87 16.44
CA PHE A 256 -8.98 10.02 17.85
C PHE A 256 -7.79 9.59 18.71
N ASN A 257 -6.98 10.54 19.11
CA ASN A 257 -5.82 10.31 19.95
C ASN A 257 -6.23 9.65 21.28
N VAL A 258 -5.48 8.63 21.72
CA VAL A 258 -5.77 7.84 22.93
C VAL A 258 -5.70 8.68 24.20
N ASP A 259 -4.86 9.70 24.27
CA ASP A 259 -4.71 10.57 25.43
C ASP A 259 -5.91 11.50 25.60
N THR A 260 -6.33 12.18 24.53
CA THR A 260 -7.40 13.19 24.59
C THR A 260 -8.80 12.62 24.44
N ARG A 261 -8.94 11.46 23.80
CA ARG A 261 -10.23 10.82 23.44
C ARG A 261 -10.25 9.33 23.79
N PHE A 262 -9.76 8.95 24.96
CA PHE A 262 -9.58 7.57 25.40
C PHE A 262 -10.77 6.65 25.11
N TRP A 263 -11.98 7.05 25.49
CA TRP A 263 -13.16 6.19 25.32
C TRP A 263 -13.55 5.97 23.86
N ILE A 264 -13.41 7.03 23.03
CA ILE A 264 -13.71 6.92 21.60
C ILE A 264 -12.65 6.05 20.92
N HIS A 265 -11.37 6.33 21.21
CA HIS A 265 -10.23 5.55 20.69
C HIS A 265 -10.38 4.06 21.03
N THR A 266 -10.60 3.75 22.29
CA THR A 266 -10.77 2.35 22.75
C THR A 266 -12.00 1.70 22.14
N ALA A 267 -13.11 2.42 21.99
CA ALA A 267 -14.32 1.88 21.36
C ALA A 267 -14.09 1.54 19.87
N VAL A 268 -13.42 2.40 19.10
CA VAL A 268 -13.16 2.13 17.67
C VAL A 268 -12.09 1.03 17.50
N ALA A 269 -11.05 1.01 18.33
CA ALA A 269 -10.04 -0.06 18.31
C ALA A 269 -10.65 -1.43 18.64
N SER A 270 -11.45 -1.50 19.71
CA SER A 270 -12.19 -2.72 20.09
C SER A 270 -13.22 -3.10 19.02
N GLY A 271 -13.93 -2.11 18.46
CA GLY A 271 -14.90 -2.31 17.37
C GLY A 271 -14.27 -2.93 16.12
N MET A 272 -13.03 -2.59 15.80
CA MET A 272 -12.27 -3.18 14.69
C MET A 272 -12.06 -4.69 14.92
N VAL A 273 -11.66 -5.10 16.13
CA VAL A 273 -11.48 -6.51 16.50
C VAL A 273 -12.81 -7.26 16.44
N VAL A 274 -13.89 -6.66 16.93
CA VAL A 274 -15.25 -7.26 16.86
C VAL A 274 -15.70 -7.41 15.41
N ALA A 275 -15.51 -6.41 14.56
CA ALA A 275 -15.86 -6.47 13.13
C ALA A 275 -15.09 -7.59 12.42
N PHE A 276 -13.80 -7.73 12.67
CA PHE A 276 -12.97 -8.83 12.17
C PHE A 276 -13.44 -10.18 12.70
N GLY A 277 -13.75 -10.31 13.98
CA GLY A 277 -14.26 -11.53 14.60
C GLY A 277 -15.60 -11.97 13.99
N VAL A 278 -16.55 -11.06 13.82
CA VAL A 278 -17.84 -11.33 13.16
C VAL A 278 -17.63 -11.78 11.72
N LEU A 279 -16.76 -11.11 10.96
CA LEU A 279 -16.41 -11.49 9.60
C LEU A 279 -15.86 -12.92 9.54
N THR A 280 -14.88 -13.24 10.38
CA THR A 280 -14.23 -14.55 10.43
C THR A 280 -15.22 -15.67 10.79
N ILE A 281 -16.04 -15.45 11.81
CA ILE A 281 -17.03 -16.44 12.29
C ILE A 281 -18.12 -16.68 11.26
N ARG A 282 -18.61 -15.64 10.61
CA ARG A 282 -19.77 -15.71 9.69
C ARG A 282 -19.37 -15.90 8.23
N LEU A 283 -18.09 -15.91 7.90
CA LEU A 283 -17.60 -15.95 6.53
C LEU A 283 -18.20 -17.10 5.71
N ARG A 284 -18.18 -18.32 6.25
CA ARG A 284 -18.74 -19.48 5.56
C ARG A 284 -20.24 -19.37 5.30
N ALA A 285 -20.98 -18.75 6.22
CA ALA A 285 -22.42 -18.56 6.05
C ALA A 285 -22.73 -17.49 4.99
N TRP A 286 -21.82 -16.52 4.79
CA TRP A 286 -21.98 -15.45 3.82
C TRP A 286 -21.41 -15.80 2.45
N VAL A 287 -20.36 -16.63 2.41
CA VAL A 287 -19.66 -17.09 1.21
C VAL A 287 -19.44 -18.61 1.29
N PRO A 288 -20.47 -19.45 0.96
CA PRO A 288 -20.39 -20.90 1.12
C PRO A 288 -19.27 -21.58 0.32
N GLY A 289 -18.86 -20.98 -0.82
CA GLY A 289 -17.79 -21.49 -1.67
C GLY A 289 -16.37 -21.21 -1.19
N ILE A 290 -16.20 -20.42 -0.10
CA ILE A 290 -14.86 -20.14 0.42
C ILE A 290 -14.12 -21.43 0.80
N SER A 291 -12.80 -21.48 0.51
CA SER A 291 -11.98 -22.67 0.79
C SER A 291 -12.11 -23.16 2.23
N ARG A 292 -12.38 -24.44 2.41
CA ARG A 292 -12.45 -25.07 3.75
C ARG A 292 -11.12 -25.00 4.50
N ALA A 293 -9.99 -24.95 3.78
CA ALA A 293 -8.66 -24.81 4.37
C ALA A 293 -8.40 -23.39 4.89
N PHE A 294 -9.09 -22.38 4.35
CA PHE A 294 -8.94 -21.00 4.81
C PHE A 294 -9.64 -20.70 6.14
N LEU A 295 -10.77 -21.37 6.42
CA LEU A 295 -11.56 -21.11 7.62
C LEU A 295 -10.79 -21.35 8.94
N PRO A 296 -10.05 -22.48 9.11
CA PRO A 296 -9.24 -22.68 10.31
C PRO A 296 -8.18 -21.61 10.54
N VAL A 297 -7.63 -21.03 9.49
CA VAL A 297 -6.63 -19.92 9.61
C VAL A 297 -7.26 -18.72 10.32
N GLY A 298 -8.47 -18.33 9.92
CA GLY A 298 -9.18 -17.21 10.56
C GLY A 298 -9.51 -17.52 12.03
N TRP A 299 -9.96 -18.74 12.33
CA TRP A 299 -10.23 -19.16 13.70
C TRP A 299 -8.97 -19.19 14.56
N ALA A 300 -7.85 -19.67 14.02
CA ALA A 300 -6.57 -19.69 14.72
C ALA A 300 -6.08 -18.26 15.03
N PHE A 301 -6.18 -17.34 14.05
CA PHE A 301 -5.79 -15.95 14.26
C PHE A 301 -6.67 -15.27 15.33
N LEU A 302 -7.97 -15.48 15.27
CA LEU A 302 -8.89 -14.95 16.28
C LEU A 302 -8.58 -15.51 17.67
N ALA A 303 -8.32 -16.81 17.77
CA ALA A 303 -7.96 -17.46 19.05
C ALA A 303 -6.64 -16.88 19.61
N ILE A 304 -5.61 -16.67 18.76
CA ILE A 304 -4.35 -16.07 19.17
C ILE A 304 -4.58 -14.65 19.71
N ILE A 305 -5.39 -13.83 19.02
CA ILE A 305 -5.70 -12.46 19.47
C ILE A 305 -6.41 -12.49 20.83
N VAL A 306 -7.37 -13.39 21.04
CA VAL A 306 -8.08 -13.52 22.31
C VAL A 306 -7.15 -13.98 23.43
N VAL A 307 -6.26 -14.95 23.17
CA VAL A 307 -5.26 -15.42 24.14
C VAL A 307 -4.31 -14.29 24.52
N LEU A 308 -3.80 -13.53 23.54
CA LEU A 308 -2.93 -12.38 23.81
C LEU A 308 -3.62 -11.29 24.63
N ALA A 309 -4.89 -11.01 24.33
CA ALA A 309 -5.70 -10.07 25.11
C ALA A 309 -5.89 -10.55 26.57
N ALA A 310 -6.09 -11.86 26.79
CA ALA A 310 -6.18 -12.44 28.13
C ALA A 310 -4.83 -12.32 28.89
N PHE A 311 -3.71 -12.57 28.24
CA PHE A 311 -2.38 -12.42 28.85
C PHE A 311 -2.06 -10.94 29.15
N PHE A 312 -2.50 -10.02 28.29
CA PHE A 312 -2.42 -8.58 28.58
C PHE A 312 -3.24 -8.21 29.82
N ALA A 313 -4.50 -8.69 29.91
CA ALA A 313 -5.36 -8.44 31.05
C ALA A 313 -4.80 -9.04 32.37
N ALA A 314 -4.00 -10.11 32.26
CA ALA A 314 -3.25 -10.70 33.37
C ALA A 314 -1.92 -10.00 33.71
N GLY A 315 -1.57 -8.92 32.97
CA GLY A 315 -0.34 -8.16 33.17
C GLY A 315 0.93 -8.85 32.66
N TYR A 316 0.81 -9.87 31.77
CA TYR A 316 1.97 -10.62 31.27
C TYR A 316 2.63 -9.94 30.05
N TYR A 317 1.85 -9.31 29.16
CA TYR A 317 2.34 -8.60 27.99
C TYR A 317 1.96 -7.12 28.04
N SER A 318 2.76 -6.25 27.38
CA SER A 318 2.36 -4.89 27.06
C SER A 318 1.25 -4.89 25.99
N LEU A 319 0.42 -3.87 25.97
CA LEU A 319 -0.62 -3.74 24.94
C LEU A 319 0.00 -3.59 23.55
N THR A 320 1.17 -2.95 23.44
CA THR A 320 1.93 -2.83 22.19
C THR A 320 2.19 -4.19 21.52
N ALA A 321 2.60 -5.20 22.30
CA ALA A 321 2.84 -6.53 21.76
C ALA A 321 1.56 -7.17 21.21
N VAL A 322 0.44 -6.99 21.93
CA VAL A 322 -0.88 -7.49 21.48
C VAL A 322 -1.33 -6.80 20.20
N GLU A 323 -1.21 -5.46 20.14
CA GLU A 323 -1.62 -4.66 18.98
C GLU A 323 -0.79 -4.97 17.73
N LEU A 324 0.54 -5.13 17.88
CA LEU A 324 1.42 -5.50 16.77
C LEU A 324 1.09 -6.89 16.22
N VAL A 325 0.95 -7.89 17.08
CA VAL A 325 0.62 -9.25 16.63
C VAL A 325 -0.79 -9.30 16.04
N ALA A 326 -1.77 -8.66 16.68
CA ALA A 326 -3.13 -8.60 16.16
C ALA A 326 -3.17 -7.90 14.79
N GLY A 327 -2.45 -6.79 14.63
CA GLY A 327 -2.31 -6.09 13.35
C GLY A 327 -1.75 -7.00 12.27
N VAL A 328 -0.62 -7.66 12.52
CA VAL A 328 -0.01 -8.61 11.57
C VAL A 328 -0.97 -9.74 11.18
N LEU A 329 -1.68 -10.33 12.15
CA LEU A 329 -2.61 -11.42 11.90
C LEU A 329 -3.82 -10.98 11.07
N VAL A 330 -4.43 -9.83 11.42
CA VAL A 330 -5.58 -9.29 10.69
C VAL A 330 -5.20 -8.94 9.24
N PHE A 331 -4.08 -8.24 9.02
CA PHE A 331 -3.64 -7.90 7.66
C PHE A 331 -3.22 -9.12 6.86
N THR A 332 -2.54 -10.10 7.47
CA THR A 332 -2.24 -11.39 6.83
C THR A 332 -3.53 -12.10 6.43
N TRP A 333 -4.54 -12.11 7.28
CA TRP A 333 -5.84 -12.71 6.97
C TRP A 333 -6.52 -11.99 5.79
N ILE A 334 -6.50 -10.65 5.76
CA ILE A 334 -7.03 -9.86 4.63
C ILE A 334 -6.33 -10.22 3.32
N ILE A 335 -5.00 -10.34 3.31
CA ILE A 335 -4.23 -10.75 2.13
C ILE A 335 -4.62 -12.17 1.68
N LEU A 336 -4.70 -13.11 2.61
CA LEU A 336 -5.10 -14.49 2.32
C LEU A 336 -6.54 -14.58 1.84
N PHE A 337 -7.45 -13.77 2.39
CA PHE A 337 -8.83 -13.67 1.92
C PHE A 337 -8.89 -13.24 0.46
N GLN A 338 -8.13 -12.21 0.06
CA GLN A 338 -8.03 -11.76 -1.33
C GLN A 338 -7.58 -12.89 -2.27
N ARG A 339 -6.57 -13.65 -1.85
CA ARG A 339 -6.07 -14.79 -2.63
C ARG A 339 -7.12 -15.88 -2.80
N ASN A 340 -7.87 -16.17 -1.73
CA ASN A 340 -8.95 -17.16 -1.77
C ASN A 340 -10.11 -16.72 -2.68
N VAL A 341 -10.50 -15.45 -2.64
CA VAL A 341 -11.53 -14.89 -3.53
C VAL A 341 -11.08 -14.98 -4.99
N GLY A 342 -9.84 -14.60 -5.30
CA GLY A 342 -9.31 -14.70 -6.66
C GLY A 342 -9.23 -16.14 -7.18
N ALA A 343 -8.88 -17.12 -6.34
CA ALA A 343 -8.89 -18.53 -6.71
C ALA A 343 -10.31 -19.04 -6.96
N LEU A 344 -11.27 -18.67 -6.11
CA LEU A 344 -12.67 -19.04 -6.24
C LEU A 344 -13.29 -18.51 -7.53
N ASP A 345 -12.96 -17.29 -7.92
CA ASP A 345 -13.40 -16.68 -9.18
C ASP A 345 -12.87 -17.45 -10.40
N ALA A 346 -11.57 -17.77 -10.39
CA ALA A 346 -10.94 -18.56 -11.44
C ALA A 346 -11.54 -19.96 -11.60
N ASP A 347 -11.90 -20.62 -10.50
CA ASP A 347 -12.52 -21.97 -10.54
C ASP A 347 -13.98 -21.90 -11.01
N THR A 348 -14.72 -20.87 -10.64
CA THR A 348 -16.09 -20.66 -11.09
C THR A 348 -16.14 -20.38 -12.58
N ALA A 349 -15.19 -19.57 -13.10
CA ALA A 349 -15.06 -19.29 -14.53
C ALA A 349 -14.74 -20.55 -15.36
N ARG A 350 -13.91 -21.46 -14.84
CA ARG A 350 -13.59 -22.76 -15.51
C ARG A 350 -14.77 -23.72 -15.47
N GLY A 351 -15.48 -23.81 -14.36
CA GLY A 351 -16.64 -24.70 -14.21
C GLY A 351 -17.87 -24.27 -15.03
N GLY A 352 -17.98 -22.99 -15.40
CA GLY A 352 -19.02 -22.47 -16.29
C GLY A 352 -18.72 -22.62 -17.78
N ALA A 353 -17.49 -23.02 -18.15
CA ALA A 353 -17.05 -23.23 -19.53
C ALA A 353 -17.08 -24.74 -19.94
N ALA A 354 -17.40 -25.63 -19.02
CA ALA A 354 -17.56 -27.07 -19.24
C ALA A 354 -19.06 -27.44 -19.28
#